data_d6e1b0ae6a69448ed96f061382ba523e
#
_entry.id   d6e1b0ae6a69448ed96f061382ba523e
#
_cell.length_a   1.000
_cell.length_b   1.000
_cell.length_c   1.000
_cell.angle_alpha   90.00
_cell.angle_beta   90.00
_cell.angle_gamma   90.00
#
_symmetry.space_group_name_H-M   'P 1'
#
loop_
_entity.id
_entity.type
_entity.pdbx_description
1 polymer ?
#
loop_
_entity_poly.entity_id
_entity_poly.type
_entity_poly.pdbx_seq_one_letter_code
_entity_poly.pdbx_strand_id
1 'polypeptide(L)'
;MRLGEPYVAGAAGYTARVELPGGTPAVLKLIYPHREAEHEADALATWDGHGAVKLLARDDDRSAMLLERCEPGEPLAAAGSALALDVLIGLLPRLWVQAGEPFHTLEGEVAWWIGYLPEQWERSGQAVERRLVDVAVDALSSLSATQGEQVLLHQDLHGDNVLAAEREPWLVIDPKPLIGEREFAVAPIVRSFELGHSRRDALYRLDRVTSDLGLDRERARGWTIGQAMAWGFESEYHPTHLQTVRWLLEVA
;
A
#
# COMPACT_ATOMS: atom_id res chain seq x y z
N MET A 1 0.42 -28.81 12.54
CA MET A 1 1.20 -27.72 11.92
C MET A 1 2.66 -27.85 12.36
N ARG A 2 3.58 -27.80 11.43
CA ARG A 2 5.03 -27.81 11.70
C ARG A 2 5.58 -26.43 11.34
N LEU A 3 6.22 -25.77 12.30
CA LEU A 3 6.87 -24.46 12.09
C LEU A 3 8.20 -24.67 11.34
N GLY A 4 8.42 -23.88 10.30
CA GLY A 4 9.66 -23.82 9.52
C GLY A 4 10.46 -22.56 9.83
N GLU A 5 11.35 -22.20 8.90
CA GLU A 5 12.21 -21.02 9.04
C GLU A 5 11.42 -19.71 8.93
N PRO A 6 11.73 -18.70 9.75
CA PRO A 6 11.15 -17.37 9.61
C PRO A 6 11.64 -16.69 8.33
N TYR A 7 10.82 -15.78 7.81
CA TYR A 7 11.26 -14.82 6.81
C TYR A 7 12.02 -13.68 7.51
N VAL A 8 13.12 -13.25 6.91
CA VAL A 8 14.02 -12.24 7.52
C VAL A 8 13.49 -10.81 7.26
N ALA A 9 12.61 -10.65 6.29
CA ALA A 9 12.01 -9.36 5.92
C ALA A 9 10.62 -9.22 6.51
N GLY A 10 10.38 -8.11 7.24
CA GLY A 10 9.08 -7.74 7.82
C GLY A 10 9.28 -6.85 9.03
N ALA A 11 8.97 -5.55 8.90
CA ALA A 11 9.16 -4.58 9.99
C ALA A 11 8.06 -4.65 11.06
N ALA A 12 6.86 -5.15 10.72
CA ALA A 12 5.66 -5.02 11.55
C ALA A 12 5.17 -6.32 12.20
N GLY A 13 5.97 -7.41 12.18
CA GLY A 13 5.52 -8.67 12.77
C GLY A 13 6.49 -9.83 12.57
N TYR A 14 6.05 -11.01 12.98
CA TYR A 14 6.78 -12.27 12.76
C TYR A 14 6.10 -13.07 11.66
N THR A 15 6.84 -13.43 10.62
CA THR A 15 6.33 -14.24 9.50
C THR A 15 7.21 -15.47 9.32
N ALA A 16 6.60 -16.65 9.23
CA ALA A 16 7.34 -17.91 9.08
C ALA A 16 6.64 -18.89 8.15
N ARG A 17 7.45 -19.72 7.48
CA ARG A 17 6.94 -20.88 6.75
C ARG A 17 6.31 -21.88 7.71
N VAL A 18 5.20 -22.46 7.33
CA VAL A 18 4.59 -23.57 8.07
C VAL A 18 4.12 -24.65 7.11
N GLU A 19 4.04 -25.86 7.62
CA GLU A 19 3.42 -26.99 6.93
C GLU A 19 2.19 -27.44 7.71
N LEU A 20 1.03 -27.40 7.06
CA LEU A 20 -0.22 -27.84 7.64
C LEU A 20 -0.33 -29.38 7.68
N PRO A 21 -1.27 -29.95 8.45
CA PRO A 21 -1.55 -31.39 8.36
C PRO A 21 -1.85 -31.78 6.91
N GLY A 22 -1.18 -32.83 6.42
CA GLY A 22 -1.30 -33.23 5.01
C GLY A 22 -0.20 -32.70 4.10
N GLY A 23 0.74 -31.90 4.62
CA GLY A 23 1.89 -31.40 3.86
C GLY A 23 1.64 -30.12 3.07
N THR A 24 0.48 -29.48 3.25
CA THR A 24 0.15 -28.23 2.55
C THR A 24 1.05 -27.08 3.05
N PRO A 25 1.79 -26.41 2.16
CA PRO A 25 2.60 -25.26 2.53
C PRO A 25 1.72 -24.04 2.85
N ALA A 26 2.07 -23.30 3.91
CA ALA A 26 1.40 -22.08 4.31
C ALA A 26 2.39 -21.09 4.95
N VAL A 27 1.93 -19.90 5.27
CA VAL A 27 2.65 -18.86 5.99
C VAL A 27 1.90 -18.54 7.27
N LEU A 28 2.59 -18.59 8.41
CA LEU A 28 2.11 -18.04 9.67
C LEU A 28 2.59 -16.58 9.76
N LYS A 29 1.67 -15.65 9.95
CA LYS A 29 1.95 -14.24 10.21
C LYS A 29 1.38 -13.87 11.58
N LEU A 30 2.24 -13.31 12.45
CA LEU A 30 1.86 -12.70 13.71
C LEU A 30 2.11 -11.20 13.56
N ILE A 31 1.06 -10.41 13.71
CA ILE A 31 1.13 -8.95 13.51
C ILE A 31 1.35 -8.29 14.87
N TYR A 32 2.32 -7.37 14.93
CA TYR A 32 2.33 -6.41 16.04
C TYR A 32 1.15 -5.47 15.84
N PRO A 33 0.21 -5.37 16.81
CA PRO A 33 -0.99 -4.56 16.64
C PRO A 33 -0.64 -3.09 16.41
N HIS A 34 -1.00 -2.58 15.24
CA HIS A 34 -0.91 -1.17 14.89
C HIS A 34 -2.06 -0.82 13.94
N ARG A 35 -2.42 0.46 13.90
CA ARG A 35 -3.60 0.96 13.21
C ARG A 35 -3.74 0.50 11.75
N GLU A 36 -2.66 0.52 11.00
CA GLU A 36 -2.70 0.19 9.56
C GLU A 36 -2.91 -1.31 9.28
N ALA A 37 -2.55 -2.19 10.23
CA ALA A 37 -2.67 -3.65 10.06
C ALA A 37 -3.94 -4.23 10.71
N GLU A 38 -4.77 -3.41 11.34
CA GLU A 38 -5.92 -3.84 12.15
C GLU A 38 -6.88 -4.73 11.36
N HIS A 39 -7.10 -4.44 10.08
CA HIS A 39 -8.06 -5.13 9.23
C HIS A 39 -7.42 -5.92 8.07
N GLU A 40 -6.15 -6.30 8.18
CA GLU A 40 -5.47 -7.09 7.14
C GLU A 40 -6.21 -8.40 6.86
N ALA A 41 -6.59 -9.14 7.90
CA ALA A 41 -7.32 -10.41 7.77
C ALA A 41 -8.70 -10.22 7.12
N ASP A 42 -9.40 -9.12 7.43
CA ASP A 42 -10.70 -8.80 6.86
C ASP A 42 -10.59 -8.50 5.36
N ALA A 43 -9.56 -7.77 4.94
CA ALA A 43 -9.30 -7.47 3.53
C ALA A 43 -8.99 -8.74 2.74
N LEU A 44 -8.11 -9.60 3.25
CA LEU A 44 -7.78 -10.87 2.60
C LEU A 44 -9.00 -11.80 2.51
N ALA A 45 -9.87 -11.84 3.54
CA ALA A 45 -11.13 -12.56 3.50
C ALA A 45 -12.10 -11.97 2.47
N THR A 46 -12.17 -10.64 2.35
CA THR A 46 -13.04 -9.94 1.40
C THR A 46 -12.61 -10.19 -0.05
N TRP A 47 -11.32 -10.17 -0.35
CA TRP A 47 -10.81 -10.52 -1.68
C TRP A 47 -10.88 -12.02 -1.98
N ASP A 48 -10.95 -12.89 -0.99
CA ASP A 48 -11.10 -14.35 -1.10
C ASP A 48 -10.18 -14.98 -2.18
N GLY A 49 -8.94 -14.53 -2.21
CA GLY A 49 -7.95 -15.00 -3.16
C GLY A 49 -8.00 -14.38 -4.57
N HIS A 50 -8.90 -13.43 -4.84
CA HIS A 50 -8.98 -12.75 -6.15
C HIS A 50 -7.92 -11.66 -6.26
N GLY A 51 -6.73 -12.01 -6.77
CA GLY A 51 -5.58 -11.13 -6.90
C GLY A 51 -4.74 -11.00 -5.63
N ALA A 52 -5.20 -11.52 -4.49
CA ALA A 52 -4.47 -11.56 -3.23
C ALA A 52 -4.27 -12.99 -2.74
N VAL A 53 -3.35 -13.20 -1.81
CA VAL A 53 -3.19 -14.48 -1.12
C VAL A 53 -4.45 -14.84 -0.34
N LYS A 54 -4.74 -16.14 -0.24
CA LYS A 54 -5.87 -16.62 0.57
C LYS A 54 -5.56 -16.54 2.06
N LEU A 55 -6.54 -16.08 2.82
CA LEU A 55 -6.58 -16.26 4.26
C LEU A 55 -7.10 -17.69 4.54
N LEU A 56 -6.23 -18.54 5.10
CA LEU A 56 -6.58 -19.94 5.40
C LEU A 56 -7.20 -20.10 6.78
N ALA A 57 -6.74 -19.31 7.75
CA ALA A 57 -7.29 -19.23 9.10
C ALA A 57 -6.84 -17.94 9.80
N ARG A 58 -7.57 -17.52 10.83
CA ARG A 58 -7.21 -16.36 11.68
C ARG A 58 -7.47 -16.64 13.16
N ASP A 59 -6.75 -15.99 14.02
CA ASP A 59 -6.92 -15.93 15.47
C ASP A 59 -6.74 -14.47 15.89
N ASP A 60 -7.86 -13.76 16.02
CA ASP A 60 -7.87 -12.32 16.28
C ASP A 60 -7.35 -11.97 17.66
N ASP A 61 -7.59 -12.85 18.66
CA ASP A 61 -7.08 -12.64 20.02
C ASP A 61 -5.55 -12.62 20.09
N ARG A 62 -4.89 -13.27 19.13
CA ARG A 62 -3.43 -13.36 19.02
C ARG A 62 -2.85 -12.57 17.88
N SER A 63 -3.68 -11.81 17.15
CA SER A 63 -3.27 -11.11 15.92
C SER A 63 -2.50 -12.02 14.96
N ALA A 64 -3.02 -13.23 14.75
CA ALA A 64 -2.37 -14.30 14.00
C ALA A 64 -3.17 -14.71 12.78
N MET A 65 -2.49 -14.96 11.66
CA MET A 65 -3.07 -15.44 10.42
C MET A 65 -2.28 -16.62 9.86
N LEU A 66 -3.00 -17.56 9.24
CA LEU A 66 -2.44 -18.51 8.30
C LEU A 66 -2.81 -18.09 6.89
N LEU A 67 -1.82 -17.93 6.06
CA LEU A 67 -1.94 -17.43 4.70
C LEU A 67 -1.49 -18.50 3.70
N GLU A 68 -2.03 -18.42 2.49
CA GLU A 68 -1.48 -19.11 1.31
C GLU A 68 0.00 -18.76 1.16
N ARG A 69 0.84 -19.78 0.91
CA ARG A 69 2.26 -19.56 0.61
C ARG A 69 2.44 -19.41 -0.88
N CYS A 70 2.99 -18.28 -1.30
CA CYS A 70 3.39 -18.07 -2.68
C CYS A 70 4.66 -18.88 -2.98
N GLU A 71 4.66 -19.60 -4.10
CA GLU A 71 5.80 -20.31 -4.65
C GLU A 71 5.91 -19.96 -6.15
N PRO A 72 7.06 -19.50 -6.63
CA PRO A 72 8.36 -19.39 -5.96
C PRO A 72 8.44 -18.28 -4.90
N GLY A 73 7.51 -17.32 -4.85
CA GLY A 73 7.46 -16.27 -3.84
C GLY A 73 8.46 -15.13 -4.07
N GLU A 74 8.98 -15.00 -5.28
CA GLU A 74 9.85 -13.88 -5.65
C GLU A 74 9.03 -12.58 -5.73
N PRO A 75 9.54 -11.44 -5.19
CA PRO A 75 8.83 -10.18 -5.27
C PRO A 75 8.78 -9.66 -6.72
N LEU A 76 7.66 -9.03 -7.07
CA LEU A 76 7.44 -8.42 -8.37
C LEU A 76 8.48 -7.32 -8.67
N ALA A 77 8.97 -6.62 -7.66
CA ALA A 77 10.04 -5.64 -7.80
C ALA A 77 11.30 -6.21 -8.50
N ALA A 78 11.58 -7.52 -8.32
CA ALA A 78 12.71 -8.20 -8.98
C ALA A 78 12.47 -8.51 -10.47
N ALA A 79 11.23 -8.43 -10.95
CA ALA A 79 10.88 -8.79 -12.33
C ALA A 79 11.14 -7.68 -13.36
N GLY A 80 11.61 -6.52 -12.90
CA GLY A 80 11.88 -5.34 -13.71
C GLY A 80 10.69 -4.37 -13.81
N SER A 81 11.01 -3.08 -13.82
CA SER A 81 10.05 -2.00 -13.62
C SER A 81 8.88 -1.96 -14.64
N ALA A 82 9.13 -2.34 -15.90
CA ALA A 82 8.09 -2.33 -16.93
C ALA A 82 7.03 -3.42 -16.66
N LEU A 83 7.47 -4.67 -16.44
CA LEU A 83 6.56 -5.76 -16.10
C LEU A 83 5.85 -5.50 -14.78
N ALA A 84 6.57 -5.01 -13.77
CA ALA A 84 6.01 -4.71 -12.47
C ALA A 84 4.88 -3.66 -12.57
N LEU A 85 5.07 -2.61 -13.34
CA LEU A 85 4.04 -1.60 -13.56
C LEU A 85 2.80 -2.18 -14.26
N ASP A 86 2.99 -2.99 -15.30
CA ASP A 86 1.87 -3.63 -16.03
C ASP A 86 1.07 -4.57 -15.10
N VAL A 87 1.75 -5.34 -14.26
CA VAL A 87 1.11 -6.23 -13.27
C VAL A 87 0.34 -5.43 -12.21
N LEU A 88 0.93 -4.38 -11.65
CA LEU A 88 0.28 -3.52 -10.64
C LEU A 88 -0.99 -2.86 -11.20
N ILE A 89 -0.93 -2.35 -12.44
CA ILE A 89 -2.10 -1.81 -13.15
C ILE A 89 -3.20 -2.87 -13.30
N GLY A 90 -2.82 -4.10 -13.67
CA GLY A 90 -3.79 -5.19 -13.84
C GLY A 90 -4.40 -5.70 -12.52
N LEU A 91 -3.69 -5.57 -11.40
CA LEU A 91 -4.17 -5.99 -10.09
C LEU A 91 -5.15 -4.98 -9.45
N LEU A 92 -4.93 -3.67 -9.63
CA LEU A 92 -5.76 -2.64 -9.00
C LEU A 92 -7.27 -2.85 -9.19
N PRO A 93 -7.81 -3.05 -10.42
CA PRO A 93 -9.25 -3.25 -10.61
C PRO A 93 -9.81 -4.50 -9.94
N ARG A 94 -8.97 -5.51 -9.72
CA ARG A 94 -9.36 -6.77 -9.06
C ARG A 94 -9.51 -6.60 -7.54
N LEU A 95 -8.79 -5.64 -6.97
CA LEU A 95 -8.85 -5.31 -5.54
C LEU A 95 -9.95 -4.29 -5.22
N TRP A 96 -10.45 -3.55 -6.22
CA TRP A 96 -11.49 -2.55 -6.03
C TRP A 96 -12.86 -3.19 -5.90
N VAL A 97 -13.17 -3.63 -4.69
CA VAL A 97 -14.47 -4.22 -4.36
C VAL A 97 -15.24 -3.29 -3.43
N GLN A 98 -16.57 -3.34 -3.48
CA GLN A 98 -17.41 -2.62 -2.53
C GLN A 98 -17.27 -3.27 -1.15
N ALA A 99 -16.99 -2.47 -0.16
CA ALA A 99 -16.87 -2.91 1.23
C ALA A 99 -17.29 -1.78 2.19
N GLY A 100 -17.46 -2.11 3.45
CA GLY A 100 -17.85 -1.19 4.51
C GLY A 100 -17.14 -1.54 5.81
N GLU A 101 -17.88 -1.54 6.94
CA GLU A 101 -17.30 -2.01 8.21
C GLU A 101 -16.69 -3.41 8.06
N PRO A 102 -15.57 -3.72 8.73
CA PRO A 102 -14.94 -2.94 9.81
C PRO A 102 -13.87 -1.95 9.35
N PHE A 103 -13.65 -1.75 8.04
CA PHE A 103 -12.53 -0.99 7.52
C PHE A 103 -12.56 0.49 7.91
N HIS A 104 -11.40 1.03 8.19
CA HIS A 104 -11.19 2.47 8.29
C HIS A 104 -11.50 3.15 6.95
N THR A 105 -11.87 4.44 7.01
CA THR A 105 -12.12 5.23 5.81
C THR A 105 -10.94 6.14 5.47
N LEU A 106 -10.74 6.43 4.20
CA LEU A 106 -9.75 7.41 3.76
C LEU A 106 -10.02 8.80 4.36
N GLU A 107 -11.29 9.16 4.58
CA GLU A 107 -11.66 10.40 5.28
C GLU A 107 -11.10 10.42 6.71
N GLY A 108 -11.27 9.33 7.46
CA GLY A 108 -10.73 9.19 8.82
C GLY A 108 -9.21 9.20 8.86
N GLU A 109 -8.56 8.56 7.86
CA GLU A 109 -7.12 8.57 7.69
C GLU A 109 -6.59 9.98 7.42
N VAL A 110 -7.21 10.68 6.50
CA VAL A 110 -6.85 12.07 6.15
C VAL A 110 -7.05 13.01 7.33
N ALA A 111 -8.13 12.87 8.10
CA ALA A 111 -8.36 13.68 9.30
C ALA A 111 -7.22 13.54 10.31
N TRP A 112 -6.69 12.31 10.45
CA TRP A 112 -5.51 12.06 11.29
C TRP A 112 -4.25 12.69 10.68
N TRP A 113 -3.97 12.52 9.38
CA TRP A 113 -2.79 13.09 8.72
C TRP A 113 -2.74 14.62 8.76
N ILE A 114 -3.88 15.28 8.61
CA ILE A 114 -3.96 16.76 8.67
C ILE A 114 -3.47 17.29 10.02
N GLY A 115 -3.79 16.60 11.13
CA GLY A 115 -3.26 16.95 12.46
C GLY A 115 -1.79 16.51 12.63
N TYR A 116 -1.46 15.33 12.15
CA TYR A 116 -0.14 14.70 12.28
C TYR A 116 0.97 15.45 11.56
N LEU A 117 0.77 15.86 10.29
CA LEU A 117 1.80 16.46 9.45
C LEU A 117 2.44 17.73 10.04
N PRO A 118 1.68 18.73 10.52
CA PRO A 118 2.27 19.90 11.16
C PRO A 118 3.06 19.56 12.43
N GLU A 119 2.56 18.63 13.25
CA GLU A 119 3.25 18.19 14.46
C GLU A 119 4.58 17.50 14.15
N GLN A 120 4.61 16.62 13.14
CA GLN A 120 5.85 15.95 12.75
C GLN A 120 6.85 16.92 12.13
N TRP A 121 6.39 17.89 11.39
CA TRP A 121 7.26 18.96 10.88
C TRP A 121 7.96 19.70 12.01
N GLU A 122 7.22 20.09 13.08
CA GLU A 122 7.83 20.72 14.26
C GLU A 122 8.78 19.78 14.99
N ARG A 123 8.37 18.51 15.23
CA ARG A 123 9.19 17.51 15.93
C ARG A 123 10.48 17.15 15.20
N SER A 124 10.46 17.17 13.87
CA SER A 124 11.65 16.94 13.04
C SER A 124 12.64 18.12 13.04
N GLY A 125 12.36 19.20 13.78
CA GLY A 125 13.16 20.42 13.74
C GLY A 125 13.00 21.18 12.44
N GLN A 126 11.83 21.09 11.81
CA GLN A 126 11.51 21.76 10.54
C GLN A 126 12.42 21.27 9.39
N ALA A 127 12.62 19.96 9.33
CA ALA A 127 13.59 19.31 8.43
C ALA A 127 13.28 19.48 6.93
N VAL A 128 12.08 19.95 6.60
CA VAL A 128 11.63 20.18 5.22
C VAL A 128 11.03 21.57 5.07
N GLU A 129 10.89 22.04 3.84
CA GLU A 129 10.24 23.31 3.55
C GLU A 129 8.77 23.28 4.02
N ARG A 130 8.36 24.23 4.83
CA ARG A 130 6.99 24.36 5.34
C ARG A 130 5.95 24.28 4.22
N ARG A 131 6.24 24.86 3.06
CA ARG A 131 5.38 24.83 1.88
C ARG A 131 4.99 23.41 1.46
N LEU A 132 5.87 22.41 1.61
CA LEU A 132 5.55 21.02 1.24
C LEU A 132 4.46 20.45 2.15
N VAL A 133 4.55 20.74 3.45
CA VAL A 133 3.52 20.35 4.43
C VAL A 133 2.19 21.04 4.13
N ASP A 134 2.21 22.35 3.91
CA ASP A 134 1.00 23.13 3.64
C ASP A 134 0.27 22.62 2.39
N VAL A 135 1.00 22.41 1.28
CA VAL A 135 0.39 21.89 0.04
C VAL A 135 -0.15 20.45 0.23
N ALA A 136 0.53 19.60 1.01
CA ALA A 136 0.02 18.26 1.29
C ALA A 136 -1.27 18.31 2.12
N VAL A 137 -1.33 19.15 3.14
CA VAL A 137 -2.54 19.37 3.96
C VAL A 137 -3.69 19.92 3.13
N ASP A 138 -3.44 20.91 2.27
CA ASP A 138 -4.45 21.49 1.39
C ASP A 138 -4.98 20.47 0.39
N ALA A 139 -4.11 19.67 -0.22
CA ALA A 139 -4.50 18.60 -1.15
C ALA A 139 -5.36 17.53 -0.44
N LEU A 140 -4.91 17.03 0.71
CA LEU A 140 -5.63 16.06 1.52
C LEU A 140 -7.01 16.57 1.92
N SER A 141 -7.11 17.81 2.40
CA SER A 141 -8.37 18.42 2.82
C SER A 141 -9.35 18.55 1.66
N SER A 142 -8.88 19.06 0.52
CA SER A 142 -9.74 19.29 -0.66
C SER A 142 -10.23 17.99 -1.28
N LEU A 143 -9.35 17.00 -1.41
CA LEU A 143 -9.66 15.71 -2.03
C LEU A 143 -10.57 14.87 -1.14
N SER A 144 -10.32 14.85 0.17
CA SER A 144 -11.16 14.12 1.12
C SER A 144 -12.61 14.61 1.14
N ALA A 145 -12.81 15.92 1.02
CA ALA A 145 -14.14 16.52 0.98
C ALA A 145 -14.93 16.23 -0.31
N THR A 146 -14.27 15.74 -1.35
CA THR A 146 -14.85 15.57 -2.70
C THR A 146 -14.62 14.17 -3.29
N GLN A 147 -14.46 13.15 -2.44
CA GLN A 147 -14.21 11.78 -2.90
C GLN A 147 -15.27 11.28 -3.87
N GLY A 148 -14.82 10.55 -4.90
CA GLY A 148 -15.67 9.86 -5.85
C GLY A 148 -16.17 8.50 -5.34
N GLU A 149 -16.26 7.52 -6.24
CA GLU A 149 -16.63 6.15 -5.88
C GLU A 149 -15.61 5.55 -4.92
N GLN A 150 -16.09 5.06 -3.79
CA GLN A 150 -15.25 4.48 -2.74
C GLN A 150 -15.26 2.95 -2.83
N VAL A 151 -14.08 2.36 -2.72
CA VAL A 151 -13.85 0.92 -2.76
C VAL A 151 -12.84 0.51 -1.68
N LEU A 152 -12.72 -0.80 -1.46
CA LEU A 152 -11.63 -1.33 -0.64
C LEU A 152 -10.30 -1.11 -1.36
N LEU A 153 -9.35 -0.51 -0.67
CA LEU A 153 -8.01 -0.19 -1.16
C LEU A 153 -6.96 -0.96 -0.35
N HIS A 154 -5.86 -1.29 -1.00
CA HIS A 154 -4.70 -1.90 -0.35
C HIS A 154 -3.84 -0.89 0.44
N GLN A 155 -3.85 0.37 0.04
CA GLN A 155 -3.08 1.51 0.56
C GLN A 155 -1.55 1.41 0.40
N ASP A 156 -0.95 0.21 0.31
CA ASP A 156 0.49 0.00 0.17
C ASP A 156 0.85 -0.96 -0.97
N LEU A 157 0.16 -0.86 -2.11
CA LEU A 157 0.40 -1.73 -3.26
C LEU A 157 1.62 -1.26 -4.05
N HIS A 158 2.72 -1.96 -3.90
CA HIS A 158 3.97 -1.76 -4.63
C HIS A 158 4.66 -3.10 -4.93
N GLY A 159 5.80 -3.08 -5.64
CA GLY A 159 6.40 -4.28 -6.19
C GLY A 159 6.84 -5.33 -5.16
N ASP A 160 7.19 -4.92 -3.93
CA ASP A 160 7.57 -5.85 -2.86
C ASP A 160 6.37 -6.51 -2.17
N ASN A 161 5.17 -5.91 -2.29
CA ASN A 161 3.92 -6.46 -1.76
C ASN A 161 3.14 -7.30 -2.79
N VAL A 162 3.82 -7.75 -3.85
CA VAL A 162 3.27 -8.66 -4.85
C VAL A 162 4.27 -9.78 -5.12
N LEU A 163 3.84 -11.02 -4.94
CA LEU A 163 4.71 -12.19 -5.05
C LEU A 163 4.32 -13.09 -6.21
N ALA A 164 5.32 -13.67 -6.88
CA ALA A 164 5.11 -14.74 -7.85
C ALA A 164 4.54 -15.99 -7.17
N ALA A 165 3.51 -16.59 -7.77
CA ALA A 165 2.80 -17.72 -7.18
C ALA A 165 2.33 -18.72 -8.23
N GLU A 166 2.05 -19.99 -7.80
CA GLU A 166 1.59 -21.06 -8.69
C GLU A 166 0.12 -20.93 -9.05
N ARG A 167 -0.74 -20.51 -8.10
CA ARG A 167 -2.19 -20.39 -8.31
C ARG A 167 -2.55 -19.32 -9.35
N GLU A 168 -1.88 -18.20 -9.27
CA GLU A 168 -1.93 -17.09 -10.21
C GLU A 168 -0.52 -16.56 -10.39
N PRO A 169 -0.17 -15.96 -11.53
CA PRO A 169 1.20 -15.50 -11.77
C PRO A 169 1.71 -14.55 -10.68
N TRP A 170 0.82 -13.71 -10.15
CA TRP A 170 1.13 -12.70 -9.13
C TRP A 170 -0.01 -12.57 -8.13
N LEU A 171 0.32 -12.55 -6.84
CA LEU A 171 -0.61 -12.38 -5.73
C LEU A 171 -0.15 -11.27 -4.80
N VAL A 172 -1.10 -10.45 -4.38
CA VAL A 172 -0.88 -9.35 -3.43
C VAL A 172 -0.84 -9.88 -2.00
N ILE A 173 0.04 -9.30 -1.21
CA ILE A 173 0.23 -9.58 0.23
C ILE A 173 0.26 -8.27 1.02
N ASP A 174 0.17 -8.37 2.35
CA ASP A 174 0.44 -7.28 3.31
C ASP A 174 -0.41 -6.00 3.11
N PRO A 175 -1.73 -6.12 2.96
CA PRO A 175 -2.58 -4.95 2.81
C PRO A 175 -2.62 -4.11 4.09
N LYS A 176 -2.72 -2.79 3.90
CA LYS A 176 -3.09 -1.79 4.90
C LYS A 176 -4.45 -1.21 4.51
N PRO A 177 -5.54 -1.97 4.73
CA PRO A 177 -6.80 -1.73 4.05
C PRO A 177 -7.54 -0.50 4.56
N LEU A 178 -8.14 0.24 3.65
CA LEU A 178 -9.12 1.28 3.95
C LEU A 178 -10.13 1.43 2.82
N ILE A 179 -11.26 2.09 3.11
CA ILE A 179 -12.27 2.46 2.13
C ILE A 179 -11.99 3.87 1.64
N GLY A 180 -11.83 4.03 0.32
CA GLY A 180 -11.58 5.33 -0.29
C GLY A 180 -11.72 5.32 -1.80
N GLU A 181 -11.50 6.46 -2.43
CA GLU A 181 -11.58 6.57 -3.88
C GLU A 181 -10.40 5.93 -4.61
N ARG A 182 -10.64 5.48 -5.83
CA ARG A 182 -9.69 4.71 -6.64
C ARG A 182 -8.40 5.45 -6.93
N GLU A 183 -8.45 6.76 -7.10
CA GLU A 183 -7.31 7.63 -7.38
C GLU A 183 -6.26 7.60 -6.26
N PHE A 184 -6.68 7.35 -5.01
CA PHE A 184 -5.76 7.20 -3.89
C PHE A 184 -4.86 5.95 -4.03
N ALA A 185 -5.36 4.87 -4.64
CA ALA A 185 -4.59 3.63 -4.85
C ALA A 185 -3.36 3.80 -5.75
N VAL A 186 -3.27 4.91 -6.48
CA VAL A 186 -2.13 5.21 -7.38
C VAL A 186 -0.89 5.63 -6.58
N ALA A 187 -1.06 6.20 -5.40
CA ALA A 187 0.01 6.80 -4.62
C ALA A 187 1.19 5.85 -4.30
N PRO A 188 0.98 4.60 -3.82
CA PRO A 188 2.08 3.67 -3.56
C PRO A 188 2.91 3.37 -4.80
N ILE A 189 2.25 3.24 -5.97
CA ILE A 189 2.92 2.92 -7.24
C ILE A 189 3.77 4.11 -7.71
N VAL A 190 3.24 5.32 -7.62
CA VAL A 190 3.95 6.53 -8.06
C VAL A 190 5.17 6.82 -7.19
N ARG A 191 5.05 6.67 -5.85
CA ARG A 191 6.16 6.91 -4.91
C ARG A 191 7.16 5.77 -4.81
N SER A 192 6.87 4.63 -5.44
CA SER A 192 7.68 3.42 -5.42
C SER A 192 9.10 3.68 -5.94
N PHE A 193 10.11 3.44 -5.10
CA PHE A 193 11.52 3.65 -5.47
C PHE A 193 12.15 2.40 -6.08
N GLU A 194 11.65 1.23 -5.78
CA GLU A 194 12.10 -0.06 -6.33
C GLU A 194 11.82 -0.19 -7.82
N LEU A 195 10.83 0.57 -8.35
CA LEU A 195 10.53 0.64 -9.77
C LEU A 195 11.29 1.76 -10.51
N GLY A 196 12.32 2.31 -9.89
CA GLY A 196 13.07 3.46 -10.38
C GLY A 196 12.67 4.76 -9.69
N HIS A 197 13.68 5.53 -9.26
CA HIS A 197 13.48 6.75 -8.49
C HIS A 197 14.10 7.95 -9.21
N SER A 198 13.35 8.48 -10.16
CA SER A 198 13.62 9.75 -10.83
C SER A 198 12.32 10.51 -11.08
N ARG A 199 12.43 11.83 -11.37
CA ARG A 199 11.27 12.63 -11.77
C ARG A 199 10.55 12.02 -12.97
N ARG A 200 11.32 11.54 -13.96
CA ARG A 200 10.78 10.89 -15.15
C ARG A 200 9.98 9.62 -14.79
N ASP A 201 10.52 8.78 -13.92
CA ASP A 201 9.89 7.50 -13.56
C ASP A 201 8.61 7.74 -12.75
N ALA A 202 8.62 8.67 -11.78
CA ALA A 202 7.43 9.01 -11.00
C ALA A 202 6.30 9.57 -11.88
N LEU A 203 6.61 10.51 -12.78
CA LEU A 203 5.62 11.07 -13.71
C LEU A 203 5.13 10.04 -14.72
N TYR A 204 6.02 9.21 -15.26
CA TYR A 204 5.63 8.13 -16.15
C TYR A 204 4.65 7.15 -15.49
N ARG A 205 4.90 6.75 -14.24
CA ARG A 205 3.97 5.89 -13.49
C ARG A 205 2.63 6.58 -13.26
N LEU A 206 2.63 7.83 -12.84
CA LEU A 206 1.40 8.61 -12.66
C LEU A 206 0.58 8.66 -13.95
N ASP A 207 1.20 9.06 -15.07
CA ASP A 207 0.55 9.18 -16.37
C ASP A 207 0.03 7.81 -16.86
N ARG A 208 0.84 6.77 -16.73
CA ARG A 208 0.52 5.44 -17.22
C ARG A 208 -0.64 4.81 -16.43
N VAL A 209 -0.58 4.82 -15.09
CA VAL A 209 -1.63 4.22 -14.24
C VAL A 209 -2.95 4.95 -14.44
N THR A 210 -2.94 6.29 -14.44
CA THR A 210 -4.18 7.06 -14.58
C THR A 210 -4.78 6.94 -15.97
N SER A 211 -3.96 6.92 -17.01
CA SER A 211 -4.43 6.72 -18.39
C SER A 211 -5.03 5.33 -18.62
N ASP A 212 -4.34 4.27 -18.18
CA ASP A 212 -4.76 2.90 -18.43
C ASP A 212 -6.04 2.53 -17.66
N LEU A 213 -6.25 3.14 -16.48
CA LEU A 213 -7.41 2.87 -15.62
C LEU A 213 -8.52 3.93 -15.70
N GLY A 214 -8.35 4.97 -16.53
CA GLY A 214 -9.33 6.03 -16.69
C GLY A 214 -9.56 6.88 -15.44
N LEU A 215 -8.51 7.07 -14.63
CA LEU A 215 -8.55 7.84 -13.40
C LEU A 215 -8.24 9.32 -13.62
N ASP A 216 -8.73 10.18 -12.72
CA ASP A 216 -8.35 11.59 -12.71
C ASP A 216 -6.89 11.75 -12.27
N ARG A 217 -6.04 12.19 -13.21
CA ARG A 217 -4.62 12.35 -13.02
C ARG A 217 -4.26 13.36 -11.92
N GLU A 218 -4.98 14.47 -11.87
CA GLU A 218 -4.70 15.52 -10.90
C GLU A 218 -5.15 15.11 -9.47
N ARG A 219 -6.24 14.36 -9.36
CA ARG A 219 -6.63 13.76 -8.09
C ARG A 219 -5.59 12.73 -7.62
N ALA A 220 -5.17 11.82 -8.50
CA ALA A 220 -4.13 10.83 -8.19
C ALA A 220 -2.79 11.50 -7.80
N ARG A 221 -2.41 12.60 -8.48
CA ARG A 221 -1.24 13.41 -8.12
C ARG A 221 -1.38 14.01 -6.72
N GLY A 222 -2.52 14.62 -6.42
CA GLY A 222 -2.77 15.24 -5.11
C GLY A 222 -2.77 14.21 -3.98
N TRP A 223 -3.39 13.06 -4.17
CA TRP A 223 -3.34 11.94 -3.22
C TRP A 223 -1.93 11.42 -3.00
N THR A 224 -1.14 11.32 -4.08
CA THR A 224 0.27 10.90 -3.98
C THR A 224 1.09 11.89 -3.15
N ILE A 225 0.89 13.19 -3.35
CA ILE A 225 1.55 14.24 -2.56
C ILE A 225 1.19 14.07 -1.07
N GLY A 226 -0.09 13.91 -0.75
CA GLY A 226 -0.57 13.77 0.62
C GLY A 226 -0.01 12.52 1.31
N GLN A 227 -0.14 11.35 0.69
CA GLN A 227 0.35 10.08 1.25
C GLN A 227 1.88 10.05 1.36
N ALA A 228 2.59 10.47 0.31
CA ALA A 228 4.05 10.49 0.33
C ALA A 228 4.59 11.45 1.39
N MET A 229 3.88 12.54 1.68
CA MET A 229 4.24 13.46 2.76
C MET A 229 3.98 12.84 4.12
N ALA A 230 2.81 12.21 4.35
CA ALA A 230 2.46 11.58 5.61
C ALA A 230 3.41 10.43 5.96
N TRP A 231 3.62 9.51 5.05
CA TRP A 231 4.52 8.36 5.24
C TRP A 231 6.01 8.75 5.19
N GLY A 232 6.34 9.89 4.60
CA GLY A 232 7.69 10.45 4.62
C GLY A 232 8.20 10.70 6.03
N PHE A 233 7.37 11.13 6.96
CA PHE A 233 7.78 11.35 8.36
C PHE A 233 7.83 10.08 9.21
N GLU A 234 7.20 9.00 8.77
CA GLU A 234 7.10 7.74 9.53
C GLU A 234 8.19 6.73 9.17
N SER A 235 8.92 6.93 8.07
CA SER A 235 9.83 5.93 7.52
C SER A 235 11.27 6.39 7.38
N GLU A 236 12.19 5.43 7.34
CA GLU A 236 13.59 5.65 6.95
C GLU A 236 13.75 6.13 5.50
N TYR A 237 12.71 5.98 4.68
CA TYR A 237 12.64 6.44 3.28
C TYR A 237 12.20 7.89 3.13
N HIS A 238 12.16 8.63 4.21
CA HIS A 238 11.79 10.04 4.25
C HIS A 238 12.38 10.89 3.10
N PRO A 239 13.68 10.87 2.80
CA PRO A 239 14.23 11.66 1.69
C PRO A 239 13.65 11.30 0.33
N THR A 240 13.37 10.01 0.09
CA THR A 240 12.84 9.48 -1.17
C THR A 240 11.40 9.93 -1.39
N HIS A 241 10.55 9.81 -0.37
CA HIS A 241 9.17 10.27 -0.43
C HIS A 241 9.07 11.78 -0.64
N LEU A 242 9.85 12.55 0.10
CA LEU A 242 9.90 14.01 -0.04
C LEU A 242 10.38 14.44 -1.43
N GLN A 243 11.33 13.72 -2.00
CA GLN A 243 11.79 14.02 -3.35
C GLN A 243 10.69 13.77 -4.39
N THR A 244 9.89 12.73 -4.21
CA THR A 244 8.71 12.48 -5.05
C THR A 244 7.70 13.62 -4.93
N VAL A 245 7.42 14.11 -3.73
CA VAL A 245 6.55 15.28 -3.52
C VAL A 245 7.05 16.49 -4.29
N ARG A 246 8.37 16.80 -4.20
CA ARG A 246 8.96 17.94 -4.95
C ARG A 246 8.74 17.79 -6.46
N TRP A 247 9.01 16.61 -7.03
CA TRP A 247 8.80 16.36 -8.46
C TRP A 247 7.35 16.54 -8.90
N LEU A 248 6.40 16.10 -8.07
CA LEU A 248 4.98 16.24 -8.38
C LEU A 248 4.48 17.69 -8.28
N LEU A 249 5.13 18.53 -7.49
CA LEU A 249 4.82 19.95 -7.38
C LEU A 249 5.40 20.80 -8.51
N GLU A 250 6.46 20.33 -9.18
CA GLU A 250 7.08 21.03 -10.31
C GLU A 250 6.27 20.90 -11.62
N VAL A 251 5.22 20.09 -11.63
CA VAL A 251 4.36 19.81 -12.79
C VAL A 251 3.02 20.53 -12.58
N ALA A 252 3.05 21.84 -12.59
CA ALA A 252 1.86 22.69 -12.62
C ALA A 252 1.66 23.27 -14.03
#